data_3e68602d72d686a544fade5d7e731a8d
#
_entry.id   3e68602d72d686a544fade5d7e731a8d
#
_cell.length_a   1.000
_cell.length_b   1.000
_cell.length_c   1.000
_cell.angle_alpha   90.00
_cell.angle_beta   90.00
_cell.angle_gamma   90.00
#
_symmetry.space_group_name_H-M   'P 1'
#
loop_
_entity.id
_entity.type
_entity.pdbx_description
1 polymer ?
#
loop_
_entity_poly.entity_id
_entity_poly.type
_entity_poly.pdbx_seq_one_letter_code
_entity_poly.pdbx_strand_id
1 'polypeptide(L)'
;MFLAMDPSIRLEYAGSRSVTVVPADLTFTGELLLDAGNCPVRVFQTESPHTDDASLVLVPGERVLFLGDADCGAFPTWEKDPALSRKLAETLGATDTDIVLEGHWVPQSRQEAINDILEG
;
A
#
# COMPACT_ATOMS: atom_id res chain seq x y z
N MET A 1 6.62 13.39 -17.63
CA MET A 1 5.98 12.17 -18.17
C MET A 1 4.68 11.81 -17.43
N PHE A 2 4.67 11.72 -16.11
CA PHE A 2 3.45 11.46 -15.31
C PHE A 2 2.30 12.45 -15.57
N LEU A 3 2.58 13.74 -15.54
CA LEU A 3 1.57 14.79 -15.80
C LEU A 3 0.92 14.71 -17.19
N ALA A 4 1.53 14.02 -18.15
CA ALA A 4 0.98 13.82 -19.47
C ALA A 4 0.07 12.59 -19.58
N MET A 5 0.18 11.64 -18.65
CA MET A 5 -0.50 10.35 -18.69
C MET A 5 -1.75 10.30 -17.81
N ASP A 6 -1.78 11.04 -16.71
CA ASP A 6 -2.89 11.04 -15.78
C ASP A 6 -3.66 12.37 -15.80
N PRO A 7 -4.93 12.36 -16.28
CA PRO A 7 -5.77 13.56 -16.30
C PRO A 7 -6.09 14.13 -14.91
N SER A 8 -6.13 13.29 -13.87
CA SER A 8 -6.46 13.74 -12.51
C SER A 8 -5.34 14.61 -11.93
N ILE A 9 -4.08 14.30 -12.21
CA ILE A 9 -2.94 15.12 -11.81
C ILE A 9 -3.01 16.50 -12.46
N ARG A 10 -3.52 16.60 -13.71
CA ARG A 10 -3.68 17.88 -14.40
C ARG A 10 -4.78 18.76 -13.82
N LEU A 11 -5.83 18.15 -13.23
CA LEU A 11 -6.88 18.90 -12.54
C LEU A 11 -6.35 19.53 -11.26
N GLU A 12 -5.51 18.82 -10.55
CA GLU A 12 -4.95 19.25 -9.28
C GLU A 12 -3.77 20.23 -9.46
N TYR A 13 -2.97 20.02 -10.49
CA TYR A 13 -1.79 20.84 -10.81
C TYR A 13 -1.93 21.47 -12.20
N ALA A 14 -2.33 22.73 -12.25
CA ALA A 14 -2.63 23.44 -13.49
C ALA A 14 -1.45 23.63 -14.47
N GLY A 15 -0.24 23.25 -14.07
CA GLY A 15 0.94 23.27 -14.93
C GLY A 15 2.11 22.50 -14.35
N SER A 16 2.90 21.84 -15.21
CA SER A 16 4.06 21.03 -14.82
C SER A 16 5.13 21.77 -14.00
N ARG A 17 5.14 23.11 -14.06
CA ARG A 17 6.09 23.96 -13.32
C ARG A 17 5.74 24.10 -11.83
N SER A 18 4.51 23.74 -11.42
CA SER A 18 4.08 23.80 -10.02
C SER A 18 4.38 22.51 -9.25
N VAL A 19 4.87 21.47 -9.93
CA VAL A 19 5.20 20.18 -9.32
C VAL A 19 6.71 20.06 -9.14
N THR A 20 7.14 19.93 -7.90
CA THR A 20 8.54 19.64 -7.56
C THR A 20 8.63 18.18 -7.10
N VAL A 21 9.43 17.39 -7.81
CA VAL A 21 9.73 16.01 -7.41
C VAL A 21 10.89 16.04 -6.44
N VAL A 22 10.64 15.56 -5.22
CA VAL A 22 11.65 15.45 -4.16
C VAL A 22 11.95 13.96 -3.94
N PRO A 23 13.22 13.53 -4.06
CA PRO A 23 13.59 12.16 -3.74
C PRO A 23 13.43 11.87 -2.24
N ALA A 24 13.31 10.60 -1.87
CA ALA A 24 13.28 10.18 -0.47
C ALA A 24 14.66 10.44 0.20
N ASP A 25 14.64 10.93 1.44
CA ASP A 25 15.85 11.09 2.26
C ASP A 25 16.35 9.77 2.84
N LEU A 26 15.45 8.80 3.00
CA LEU A 26 15.74 7.48 3.54
C LEU A 26 15.08 6.42 2.66
N THR A 27 15.84 5.42 2.28
CA THR A 27 15.37 4.25 1.55
C THR A 27 15.68 2.98 2.33
N PHE A 28 14.88 1.93 2.12
CA PHE A 28 15.10 0.64 2.78
C PHE A 28 14.79 -0.51 1.82
N THR A 29 15.27 -1.71 2.19
CA THR A 29 14.92 -2.96 1.52
C THR A 29 14.44 -3.94 2.58
N GLY A 30 13.34 -4.63 2.31
CA GLY A 30 12.74 -5.59 3.23
C GLY A 30 11.92 -4.92 4.34
N GLU A 31 12.53 -4.53 5.43
CA GLU A 31 11.83 -4.00 6.60
C GLU A 31 12.54 -2.79 7.20
N LEU A 32 11.76 -1.83 7.66
CA LEU A 32 12.18 -0.68 8.46
C LEU A 32 11.39 -0.66 9.77
N LEU A 33 12.10 -0.59 10.89
CA LEU A 33 11.51 -0.45 12.22
C LEU A 33 11.63 0.99 12.69
N LEU A 34 10.52 1.56 13.12
CA LEU A 34 10.43 2.91 13.64
C LEU A 34 9.88 2.88 15.06
N ASP A 35 10.31 3.85 15.89
CA ASP A 35 9.69 4.14 17.16
C ASP A 35 9.04 5.53 17.09
N ALA A 36 7.71 5.55 17.11
CA ALA A 36 6.92 6.77 17.06
C ALA A 36 6.53 7.24 18.48
N GLY A 37 7.46 7.18 19.45
CA GLY A 37 7.23 7.60 20.81
C GLY A 37 6.41 6.58 21.61
N ASN A 38 7.01 5.47 22.02
CA ASN A 38 6.39 4.30 22.65
C ASN A 38 5.36 3.57 21.75
N CYS A 39 5.42 3.79 20.45
CA CYS A 39 4.59 3.12 19.47
C CYS A 39 5.50 2.52 18.40
N PRO A 40 5.90 1.26 18.52
CA PRO A 40 6.66 0.58 17.48
C PRO A 40 5.86 0.49 16.19
N VAL A 41 6.50 0.81 15.07
CA VAL A 41 5.91 0.73 13.74
C VAL A 41 6.85 -0.09 12.85
N ARG A 42 6.28 -1.05 12.12
CA ARG A 42 7.00 -1.84 11.12
C ARG A 42 6.53 -1.42 9.74
N VAL A 43 7.46 -1.00 8.90
CA VAL A 43 7.22 -0.79 7.47
C VAL A 43 7.95 -1.90 6.73
N PHE A 44 7.24 -2.68 5.94
CA PHE A 44 7.86 -3.82 5.25
C PHE A 44 7.35 -3.94 3.82
N GLN A 45 8.26 -4.36 2.95
CA GLN A 45 7.96 -4.58 1.54
C GLN A 45 7.15 -5.86 1.35
N THR A 46 6.23 -5.85 0.40
CA THR A 46 5.45 -7.02 -0.01
C THR A 46 5.29 -7.07 -1.52
N GLU A 47 5.11 -8.25 -2.06
CA GLU A 47 4.63 -8.42 -3.42
C GLU A 47 3.14 -8.09 -3.47
N SER A 48 2.72 -7.29 -4.43
CA SER A 48 1.33 -6.84 -4.56
C SER A 48 0.94 -6.65 -6.02
N PRO A 49 -0.35 -6.73 -6.35
CA PRO A 49 -0.83 -6.49 -7.71
C PRO A 49 -0.68 -5.03 -8.16
N HIS A 50 -0.44 -4.10 -7.22
CA HIS A 50 -0.33 -2.68 -7.53
C HIS A 50 1.05 -2.28 -8.03
N THR A 51 2.11 -2.69 -7.32
CA THR A 51 3.50 -2.32 -7.64
C THR A 51 4.48 -3.30 -6.99
N ASP A 52 5.66 -3.43 -7.60
CA ASP A 52 6.73 -4.33 -7.11
C ASP A 52 7.36 -3.86 -5.80
N ASP A 53 7.21 -2.57 -5.47
CA ASP A 53 7.79 -1.94 -4.29
C ASP A 53 6.75 -1.55 -3.23
N ALA A 54 5.58 -2.20 -3.26
CA ALA A 54 4.54 -1.95 -2.27
C ALA A 54 5.06 -2.17 -0.85
N SER A 55 4.66 -1.28 0.04
CA SER A 55 5.04 -1.33 1.45
C SER A 55 3.82 -1.25 2.33
N LEU A 56 3.75 -2.15 3.31
CA LEU A 56 2.71 -2.17 4.34
C LEU A 56 3.23 -1.55 5.62
N VAL A 57 2.34 -0.93 6.39
CA VAL A 57 2.67 -0.35 7.69
C VAL A 57 1.88 -1.07 8.78
N LEU A 58 2.57 -1.76 9.67
CA LEU A 58 1.99 -2.47 10.80
C LEU A 58 2.29 -1.72 12.10
N VAL A 59 1.24 -1.51 12.90
CA VAL A 59 1.34 -1.03 14.27
C VAL A 59 1.02 -2.21 15.21
N PRO A 60 2.03 -2.98 15.67
CA PRO A 60 1.79 -4.24 16.38
C PRO A 60 1.00 -4.05 17.68
N GLY A 61 1.28 -2.98 18.42
CA GLY A 61 0.61 -2.69 19.69
C GLY A 61 -0.89 -2.47 19.56
N GLU A 62 -1.32 -1.94 18.43
CA GLU A 62 -2.73 -1.70 18.12
C GLU A 62 -3.35 -2.79 17.24
N ARG A 63 -2.55 -3.74 16.76
CA ARG A 63 -2.95 -4.82 15.85
C ARG A 63 -3.63 -4.28 14.57
N VAL A 64 -3.09 -3.15 14.05
CA VAL A 64 -3.58 -2.46 12.85
C VAL A 64 -2.55 -2.56 11.73
N LEU A 65 -3.00 -2.92 10.55
CA LEU A 65 -2.21 -2.94 9.31
C LEU A 65 -2.76 -1.93 8.32
N PHE A 66 -1.90 -1.04 7.84
CA PHE A 66 -2.20 -0.14 6.74
C PHE A 66 -1.71 -0.78 5.44
N LEU A 67 -2.64 -0.99 4.54
CA LEU A 67 -2.41 -1.64 3.25
C LEU A 67 -2.05 -0.64 2.15
N GLY A 68 -2.49 0.63 2.30
CA GLY A 68 -2.40 1.62 1.22
C GLY A 68 -3.17 1.15 0.00
N ASP A 69 -2.55 1.25 -1.17
CA ASP A 69 -3.11 0.83 -2.45
C ASP A 69 -2.62 -0.56 -2.88
N ALA A 70 -1.99 -1.32 -2.00
CA ALA A 70 -1.35 -2.60 -2.36
C ALA A 70 -2.32 -3.60 -3.00
N ASP A 71 -3.62 -3.55 -2.70
CA ASP A 71 -4.64 -4.37 -3.35
C ASP A 71 -5.20 -3.78 -4.65
N CYS A 72 -4.85 -2.54 -5.00
CA CYS A 72 -5.25 -1.99 -6.28
C CYS A 72 -4.54 -2.71 -7.44
N GLY A 73 -5.14 -2.65 -8.63
CA GLY A 73 -4.47 -3.13 -9.84
C GLY A 73 -3.31 -2.23 -10.26
N ALA A 74 -2.49 -2.70 -11.19
CA ALA A 74 -1.36 -1.96 -11.73
C ALA A 74 -1.80 -0.87 -12.72
N PHE A 75 -1.25 0.32 -12.57
CA PHE A 75 -1.43 1.39 -13.56
C PHE A 75 -0.79 0.98 -14.92
N PRO A 76 -1.39 1.26 -16.07
CA PRO A 76 -2.58 2.10 -16.29
C PRO A 76 -3.92 1.32 -16.43
N THR A 77 -3.90 0.01 -16.44
CA THR A 77 -5.10 -0.82 -16.70
C THR A 77 -5.93 -1.08 -15.46
N TRP A 78 -5.32 -0.99 -14.28
CA TRP A 78 -5.91 -1.35 -12.99
C TRP A 78 -6.31 -2.82 -12.89
N GLU A 79 -5.74 -3.66 -13.76
CA GLU A 79 -5.91 -5.10 -13.67
C GLU A 79 -5.05 -5.68 -12.56
N LYS A 80 -5.61 -6.63 -11.81
CA LYS A 80 -4.91 -7.35 -10.76
C LYS A 80 -4.35 -8.67 -11.30
N ASP A 81 -3.09 -8.95 -10.97
CA ASP A 81 -2.52 -10.29 -11.17
C ASP A 81 -2.98 -11.21 -10.03
N PRO A 82 -3.75 -12.29 -10.32
CA PRO A 82 -4.24 -13.19 -9.27
C PRO A 82 -3.14 -13.90 -8.48
N ALA A 83 -1.94 -14.05 -9.05
CA ALA A 83 -0.82 -14.64 -8.33
C ALA A 83 -0.26 -13.67 -7.28
N LEU A 84 -0.19 -12.38 -7.63
CA LEU A 84 0.25 -11.33 -6.70
C LEU A 84 -0.82 -11.05 -5.64
N SER A 85 -2.11 -11.10 -5.99
CA SER A 85 -3.21 -11.01 -5.00
C SER A 85 -3.11 -12.15 -3.96
N ARG A 86 -2.83 -13.38 -4.39
CA ARG A 86 -2.62 -14.50 -3.44
C ARG A 86 -1.43 -14.26 -2.52
N LYS A 87 -0.30 -13.76 -3.03
CA LYS A 87 0.87 -13.44 -2.20
C LYS A 87 0.58 -12.33 -1.18
N LEU A 88 -0.16 -11.31 -1.59
CA LEU A 88 -0.61 -10.26 -0.67
C LEU A 88 -1.51 -10.84 0.43
N ALA A 89 -2.49 -11.68 0.07
CA ALA A 89 -3.36 -12.36 1.03
C ALA A 89 -2.59 -13.25 2.00
N GLU A 90 -1.57 -13.99 1.53
CA GLU A 90 -0.67 -14.79 2.36
C GLU A 90 0.11 -13.89 3.34
N THR A 91 0.59 -12.75 2.88
CA THR A 91 1.27 -11.74 3.72
C THR A 91 0.35 -11.24 4.83
N LEU A 92 -0.91 -10.90 4.51
CA LEU A 92 -1.89 -10.50 5.51
C LEU A 92 -2.18 -11.63 6.51
N GLY A 93 -2.33 -12.86 6.02
CA GLY A 93 -2.55 -14.05 6.86
C GLY A 93 -1.42 -14.31 7.85
N ALA A 94 -0.19 -13.95 7.51
CA ALA A 94 0.99 -14.10 8.35
C ALA A 94 1.17 -12.97 9.38
N THR A 95 0.40 -11.86 9.28
CA THR A 95 0.46 -10.76 10.24
C THR A 95 -0.47 -10.99 11.43
N ASP A 96 -0.03 -10.57 12.62
CA ASP A 96 -0.88 -10.55 13.82
C ASP A 96 -1.67 -9.25 13.88
N THR A 97 -2.79 -9.21 13.16
CA THR A 97 -3.58 -8.01 12.87
C THR A 97 -5.06 -8.30 13.05
N ASP A 98 -5.80 -7.37 13.65
CA ASP A 98 -7.25 -7.42 13.77
C ASP A 98 -7.94 -6.55 12.73
N ILE A 99 -7.35 -5.36 12.45
CA ILE A 99 -7.92 -4.35 11.57
C ILE A 99 -6.97 -4.09 10.40
N VAL A 100 -7.52 -4.05 9.20
CA VAL A 100 -6.84 -3.66 7.97
C VAL A 100 -7.44 -2.36 7.44
N LEU A 101 -6.58 -1.43 7.08
CA LEU A 101 -6.94 -0.12 6.53
C LEU A 101 -6.35 0.02 5.13
N GLU A 102 -7.21 0.10 4.14
CA GLU A 102 -6.85 0.38 2.75
C GLU A 102 -6.91 1.87 2.45
N GLY A 103 -6.27 2.29 1.35
CA GLY A 103 -6.23 3.70 0.97
C GLY A 103 -7.59 4.27 0.57
N HIS A 104 -8.49 3.45 0.00
CA HIS A 104 -9.73 3.87 -0.63
C HIS A 104 -10.97 3.13 -0.14
N TRP A 105 -10.89 2.40 0.96
CA TRP A 105 -11.99 1.58 1.46
C TRP A 105 -12.23 1.78 2.95
N VAL A 106 -13.31 1.21 3.46
CA VAL A 106 -13.63 1.22 4.89
C VAL A 106 -12.73 0.25 5.66
N PRO A 107 -12.52 0.49 6.97
CA PRO A 107 -11.81 -0.48 7.81
C PRO A 107 -12.46 -1.85 7.76
N GLN A 108 -11.63 -2.90 7.66
CA GLN A 108 -12.05 -4.29 7.58
C GLN A 108 -11.36 -5.13 8.66
N SER A 109 -11.95 -6.25 9.03
CA SER A 109 -11.20 -7.28 9.73
C SER A 109 -10.17 -7.91 8.78
N ARG A 110 -9.12 -8.52 9.34
CA ARG A 110 -8.11 -9.21 8.54
C ARG A 110 -8.72 -10.24 7.59
N GLN A 111 -9.74 -10.98 8.05
CA GLN A 111 -10.36 -12.03 7.24
C GLN A 111 -11.20 -11.45 6.09
N GLU A 112 -11.91 -10.36 6.32
CA GLU A 112 -12.64 -9.65 5.26
C GLU A 112 -11.68 -9.14 4.19
N ALA A 113 -10.59 -8.47 4.59
CA ALA A 113 -9.59 -7.98 3.65
C ALA A 113 -8.96 -9.12 2.82
N ILE A 114 -8.62 -10.26 3.45
CA ILE A 114 -8.11 -11.43 2.72
C ILE A 114 -9.13 -11.94 1.70
N ASN A 115 -10.39 -12.01 2.07
CA ASN A 115 -11.44 -12.49 1.16
C ASN A 115 -11.60 -11.53 -0.04
N ASP A 116 -11.65 -10.23 0.21
CA ASP A 116 -11.79 -9.20 -0.84
C ASP A 116 -10.60 -9.21 -1.81
N ILE A 117 -9.37 -9.35 -1.30
CA ILE A 117 -8.16 -9.48 -2.12
C ILE A 117 -8.23 -10.71 -3.05
N LEU A 118 -8.80 -11.82 -2.56
CA LEU A 118 -8.87 -13.07 -3.33
C LEU A 118 -10.06 -13.12 -4.29
N GLU A 119 -11.12 -12.36 -4.03
CA GLU A 119 -12.32 -12.29 -4.88
C GLU A 119 -12.21 -11.24 -5.99
N GLY A 120 -11.39 -10.21 -5.77
CA GLY A 120 -11.22 -9.06 -6.66
C GLY A 120 -10.29 -9.24 -7.78
#